data_98cc07917ea2a2173a6d148a81d0c8ce
#
_entry.id   98cc07917ea2a2173a6d148a81d0c8ce
#
_cell.length_a   1.000
_cell.length_b   1.000
_cell.length_c   1.000
_cell.angle_alpha   90.00
_cell.angle_beta   90.00
_cell.angle_gamma   90.00
#
_symmetry.space_group_name_H-M   'P 1'
#
loop_
_entity.id
_entity.type
_entity.pdbx_description
1 polymer ?
#
loop_
_entity_poly.entity_id
_entity_poly.type
_entity_poly.pdbx_seq_one_letter_code
_entity_poly.pdbx_strand_id
1 'polypeptide(L)'
;MTNSHAKKRYPRPPMSLIVQNIDGYHVDVYLGGSVGAADHQLHQQHNIKVIFNCAVNLDIDFASTTDQKHQPPLLNFGTGHVRYYKIGLIDGPGNPPEMLLSGYYLLRAALRQRMPEKASYPVKEQGNLLIHCRGGRSRSVALLALFLHLEYPQTYPNLQSAIDLIRDKRALHPDEWHETPKPALIHAAEQAASMAKHLQSMTP
;
A
#
# COMPACT_ATOMS: atom_id res chain seq x y z
N MET A 1 7.33 23.71 -31.60
CA MET A 1 8.46 23.01 -30.93
C MET A 1 8.10 22.89 -29.46
N THR A 2 7.50 21.76 -29.04
CA THR A 2 7.11 21.51 -27.66
C THR A 2 8.32 20.97 -26.93
N ASN A 3 8.97 21.83 -26.13
CA ASN A 3 10.00 21.40 -25.18
C ASN A 3 9.38 20.47 -24.13
N SER A 4 9.41 19.18 -24.38
CA SER A 4 9.13 18.18 -23.33
C SER A 4 10.34 18.16 -22.40
N HIS A 5 10.35 19.01 -21.38
CA HIS A 5 11.30 18.83 -20.29
C HIS A 5 11.03 17.45 -19.67
N ALA A 6 11.89 16.49 -19.98
CA ALA A 6 11.85 15.18 -19.36
C ALA A 6 11.90 15.38 -17.84
N LYS A 7 10.82 15.01 -17.15
CA LYS A 7 10.67 15.21 -15.70
C LYS A 7 11.81 14.47 -15.01
N LYS A 8 12.67 15.19 -14.29
CA LYS A 8 13.81 14.61 -13.58
C LYS A 8 13.29 13.56 -12.60
N ARG A 9 13.78 12.34 -12.72
CA ARG A 9 13.42 11.24 -11.82
C ARG A 9 14.60 10.95 -10.89
N TYR A 10 14.34 10.92 -9.59
CA TYR A 10 15.33 10.59 -8.58
C TYR A 10 15.31 9.08 -8.31
N PRO A 11 16.50 8.43 -8.22
CA PRO A 11 16.59 7.03 -7.86
C PRO A 11 16.09 6.81 -6.42
N ARG A 12 15.50 5.65 -6.18
CA ARG A 12 15.05 5.23 -4.85
C ARG A 12 15.08 3.71 -4.74
N PRO A 13 15.18 3.15 -3.52
CA PRO A 13 15.13 1.71 -3.33
C PRO A 13 13.84 1.10 -3.90
N PRO A 14 13.85 -0.17 -4.35
CA PRO A 14 12.65 -0.88 -4.79
C PRO A 14 11.53 -0.83 -3.75
N MET A 15 11.89 -1.04 -2.48
CA MET A 15 11.05 -0.81 -1.31
C MET A 15 11.87 -0.26 -0.14
N SER A 16 11.22 0.37 0.83
CA SER A 16 11.84 0.93 2.03
C SER A 16 11.05 0.52 3.27
N LEU A 17 11.73 0.22 4.37
CA LEU A 17 11.11 0.08 5.68
C LEU A 17 10.66 1.46 6.17
N ILE A 18 9.37 1.59 6.47
CA ILE A 18 8.77 2.85 6.95
C ILE A 18 8.59 2.82 8.46
N VAL A 19 7.98 1.75 8.98
CA VAL A 19 7.79 1.55 10.42
C VAL A 19 8.19 0.13 10.76
N GLN A 20 9.06 -0.01 11.76
CA GLN A 20 9.48 -1.30 12.30
C GLN A 20 8.55 -1.71 13.44
N ASN A 21 8.16 -2.97 13.47
CA ASN A 21 7.34 -3.59 14.53
C ASN A 21 6.18 -2.69 14.97
N ILE A 22 5.31 -2.32 14.00
CA ILE A 22 4.22 -1.37 14.26
C ILE A 22 3.32 -1.86 15.40
N ASP A 23 3.09 -0.99 16.37
CA ASP A 23 2.36 -1.32 17.60
C ASP A 23 0.96 -1.89 17.34
N GLY A 24 0.55 -2.86 18.15
CA GLY A 24 -0.75 -3.56 18.03
C GLY A 24 -0.86 -4.55 16.87
N TYR A 25 0.08 -4.53 15.90
CA TYR A 25 0.11 -5.48 14.78
C TYR A 25 1.37 -6.34 14.75
N HIS A 26 2.47 -5.88 15.36
CA HIS A 26 3.75 -6.60 15.46
C HIS A 26 4.35 -7.00 14.11
N VAL A 27 4.22 -6.15 13.11
CA VAL A 27 4.76 -6.35 11.76
C VAL A 27 5.58 -5.15 11.33
N ASP A 28 6.55 -5.37 10.46
CA ASP A 28 7.24 -4.30 9.76
C ASP A 28 6.40 -3.83 8.57
N VAL A 29 6.37 -2.51 8.36
CA VAL A 29 5.63 -1.88 7.27
C VAL A 29 6.60 -1.32 6.25
N TYR A 30 6.53 -1.87 5.05
CA TYR A 30 7.33 -1.44 3.89
C TYR A 30 6.47 -0.66 2.90
N LEU A 31 7.09 0.27 2.20
CA LEU A 31 6.49 0.97 1.07
C LEU A 31 7.38 0.83 -0.16
N GLY A 32 6.79 0.49 -1.31
CA GLY A 32 7.53 0.19 -2.52
C GLY A 32 6.88 0.65 -3.83
N GLY A 33 7.63 0.48 -4.91
CA GLY A 33 7.15 0.58 -6.28
C GLY A 33 6.85 -0.79 -6.88
N SER A 34 6.49 -0.81 -8.17
CA SER A 34 6.19 -2.05 -8.90
C SER A 34 7.37 -3.03 -8.92
N VAL A 35 8.61 -2.52 -8.97
CA VAL A 35 9.82 -3.37 -8.97
C VAL A 35 9.93 -4.14 -7.66
N GLY A 36 9.84 -3.45 -6.51
CA GLY A 36 9.91 -4.12 -5.20
C GLY A 36 8.70 -5.04 -4.95
N ALA A 37 7.52 -4.67 -5.48
CA ALA A 37 6.32 -5.49 -5.36
C ALA A 37 6.34 -6.76 -6.25
N ALA A 38 7.13 -6.78 -7.30
CA ALA A 38 7.32 -7.94 -8.18
C ALA A 38 8.56 -8.79 -7.82
N ASP A 39 9.34 -8.38 -6.83
CA ASP A 39 10.57 -9.05 -6.45
C ASP A 39 10.34 -10.11 -5.36
N HIS A 40 10.20 -11.36 -5.78
CA HIS A 40 9.98 -12.48 -4.86
C HIS A 40 11.14 -12.69 -3.87
N GLN A 41 12.37 -12.39 -4.26
CA GLN A 41 13.53 -12.54 -3.35
C GLN A 41 13.46 -11.51 -2.22
N LEU A 42 13.12 -10.26 -2.54
CA LEU A 42 12.86 -9.23 -1.52
C LEU A 42 11.71 -9.63 -0.58
N HIS A 43 10.64 -10.24 -1.11
CA HIS A 43 9.55 -10.72 -0.25
C HIS A 43 10.03 -11.78 0.74
N GLN A 44 10.86 -12.72 0.30
CA GLN A 44 11.42 -13.75 1.18
C GLN A 44 12.39 -13.14 2.22
N GLN A 45 13.34 -12.31 1.77
CA GLN A 45 14.35 -11.67 2.64
C GLN A 45 13.72 -10.83 3.76
N HIS A 46 12.62 -10.16 3.47
CA HIS A 46 11.93 -9.28 4.41
C HIS A 46 10.64 -9.88 4.98
N ASN A 47 10.42 -11.18 4.81
CA ASN A 47 9.23 -11.89 5.27
C ASN A 47 7.92 -11.18 4.90
N ILE A 48 7.82 -10.65 3.67
CA ILE A 48 6.60 -10.02 3.18
C ILE A 48 5.56 -11.10 2.90
N LYS A 49 4.43 -11.04 3.62
CA LYS A 49 3.30 -11.97 3.48
C LYS A 49 1.99 -11.27 3.12
N VAL A 50 1.94 -9.94 3.28
CA VAL A 50 0.78 -9.12 2.97
C VAL A 50 1.18 -8.03 1.99
N ILE A 51 0.53 -7.95 0.84
CA ILE A 51 0.79 -6.93 -0.17
C ILE A 51 -0.49 -6.16 -0.48
N PHE A 52 -0.38 -4.84 -0.41
CA PHE A 52 -1.42 -3.89 -0.83
C PHE A 52 -1.00 -3.15 -2.10
N ASN A 53 -1.70 -3.40 -3.20
CA ASN A 53 -1.57 -2.64 -4.43
C ASN A 53 -2.57 -1.48 -4.46
N CYS A 54 -2.06 -0.26 -4.44
CA CYS A 54 -2.87 0.96 -4.50
C CYS A 54 -3.15 1.45 -5.93
N ALA A 55 -2.71 0.74 -6.97
CA ALA A 55 -2.77 1.24 -8.34
C ALA A 55 -3.84 0.53 -9.17
N VAL A 56 -4.82 1.28 -9.71
CA VAL A 56 -5.83 0.73 -10.62
C VAL A 56 -5.21 0.16 -11.90
N ASN A 57 -4.12 0.77 -12.37
CA ASN A 57 -3.45 0.47 -13.63
C ASN A 57 -2.17 -0.38 -13.47
N LEU A 58 -2.14 -1.26 -12.47
CA LEU A 58 -1.03 -2.18 -12.24
C LEU A 58 -1.57 -3.48 -11.68
N ASP A 59 -1.24 -4.59 -12.33
CA ASP A 59 -1.50 -5.94 -11.84
C ASP A 59 -0.17 -6.71 -11.77
N ILE A 60 -0.05 -7.56 -10.76
CA ILE A 60 1.08 -8.47 -10.57
C ILE A 60 0.46 -9.84 -10.28
N ASP A 61 0.90 -10.85 -11.02
CA ASP A 61 0.48 -12.23 -10.80
C ASP A 61 1.33 -12.85 -9.68
N PHE A 62 0.69 -13.10 -8.54
CA PHE A 62 1.33 -13.76 -7.39
C PHE A 62 0.98 -15.25 -7.28
N ALA A 63 0.26 -15.81 -8.25
CA ALA A 63 -0.09 -17.22 -8.23
C ALA A 63 1.18 -18.08 -8.27
N SER A 64 1.38 -18.92 -7.24
CA SER A 64 2.49 -19.85 -7.15
C SER A 64 2.13 -21.25 -7.67
N THR A 65 0.83 -21.53 -7.80
CA THR A 65 0.31 -22.77 -8.37
C THR A 65 -0.64 -22.42 -9.49
N THR A 66 -0.29 -22.85 -10.68
CA THR A 66 -1.20 -22.79 -11.84
C THR A 66 -2.03 -24.07 -11.85
N ASP A 67 -3.34 -23.99 -11.95
CA ASP A 67 -4.15 -25.18 -12.24
C ASP A 67 -3.89 -25.59 -13.70
N GLN A 68 -2.97 -26.54 -13.87
CA GLN A 68 -2.54 -27.05 -15.19
C GLN A 68 -3.65 -27.80 -15.96
N LYS A 69 -4.81 -28.00 -15.35
CA LYS A 69 -5.95 -28.66 -16.02
C LYS A 69 -6.62 -27.75 -17.06
N HIS A 70 -6.34 -26.45 -17.02
CA HIS A 70 -6.92 -25.47 -17.93
C HIS A 70 -5.85 -24.95 -18.88
N GLN A 71 -6.08 -25.08 -20.19
CA GLN A 71 -5.17 -24.53 -21.21
C GLN A 71 -5.59 -23.10 -21.61
N PRO A 72 -4.65 -22.31 -22.19
CA PRO A 72 -4.97 -20.99 -22.73
C PRO A 72 -6.31 -20.99 -23.51
N PRO A 73 -7.13 -19.93 -23.42
CA PRO A 73 -6.76 -18.55 -23.05
C PRO A 73 -6.97 -18.15 -21.59
N LEU A 74 -7.08 -19.07 -20.65
CA LEU A 74 -7.29 -18.69 -19.25
C LEU A 74 -6.07 -17.99 -18.63
N LEU A 75 -6.33 -17.00 -17.78
CA LEU A 75 -5.31 -16.33 -16.98
C LEU A 75 -4.81 -17.27 -15.89
N ASN A 76 -3.58 -17.05 -15.41
CA ASN A 76 -3.06 -17.76 -14.25
C ASN A 76 -3.92 -17.46 -13.01
N PHE A 77 -4.34 -18.50 -12.32
CA PHE A 77 -5.08 -18.42 -11.07
C PHE A 77 -4.63 -19.53 -10.11
N GLY A 78 -4.82 -19.31 -8.84
CA GLY A 78 -4.44 -20.28 -7.81
C GLY A 78 -4.01 -19.61 -6.52
N THR A 79 -3.40 -20.38 -5.63
CA THR A 79 -2.86 -19.84 -4.39
C THR A 79 -1.55 -19.12 -4.65
N GLY A 80 -1.34 -17.97 -3.97
CA GLY A 80 -0.11 -17.20 -4.03
C GLY A 80 0.76 -17.38 -2.79
N HIS A 81 2.00 -16.91 -2.87
CA HIS A 81 2.95 -16.89 -1.75
C HIS A 81 2.74 -15.71 -0.80
N VAL A 82 1.80 -14.81 -1.12
CA VAL A 82 1.40 -13.65 -0.32
C VAL A 82 -0.13 -13.54 -0.28
N ARG A 83 -0.65 -12.86 0.73
CA ARG A 83 -2.03 -12.36 0.75
C ARG A 83 -2.06 -11.04 -0.01
N TYR A 84 -2.74 -11.01 -1.14
CA TYR A 84 -2.76 -9.85 -2.04
C TYR A 84 -4.10 -9.14 -2.01
N TYR A 85 -4.02 -7.82 -1.79
CA TYR A 85 -5.18 -6.92 -1.76
C TYR A 85 -4.96 -5.77 -2.75
N LYS A 86 -6.01 -5.35 -3.45
CA LYS A 86 -5.94 -4.27 -4.42
C LYS A 86 -6.98 -3.20 -4.15
N ILE A 87 -6.50 -1.95 -4.06
CA ILE A 87 -7.33 -0.73 -4.02
C ILE A 87 -7.03 0.06 -5.28
N GLY A 88 -8.00 0.19 -6.16
CA GLY A 88 -7.83 0.76 -7.49
C GLY A 88 -7.74 2.28 -7.54
N LEU A 89 -6.77 2.92 -6.87
CA LEU A 89 -6.60 4.37 -6.89
C LEU A 89 -6.03 4.86 -8.22
N ILE A 90 -6.56 5.98 -8.71
CA ILE A 90 -6.02 6.78 -9.81
C ILE A 90 -4.86 7.64 -9.28
N ASP A 91 -3.80 7.82 -10.06
CA ASP A 91 -2.67 8.68 -9.69
C ASP A 91 -2.96 10.16 -9.97
N GLY A 92 -3.92 10.72 -9.28
CA GLY A 92 -4.39 12.08 -9.45
C GLY A 92 -5.84 12.27 -9.01
N PRO A 93 -6.55 13.27 -9.55
CA PRO A 93 -7.95 13.49 -9.26
C PRO A 93 -8.85 12.34 -9.76
N GLY A 94 -10.09 12.27 -9.25
CA GLY A 94 -11.08 11.26 -9.64
C GLY A 94 -11.16 10.06 -8.68
N ASN A 95 -10.52 10.14 -7.51
CA ASN A 95 -10.73 9.18 -6.44
C ASN A 95 -11.79 9.73 -5.46
N PRO A 96 -12.96 9.11 -5.33
CA PRO A 96 -13.86 9.42 -4.23
C PRO A 96 -13.18 9.11 -2.90
N PRO A 97 -13.42 9.89 -1.83
CA PRO A 97 -12.78 9.68 -0.53
C PRO A 97 -13.08 8.29 0.06
N GLU A 98 -14.20 7.69 -0.30
CA GLU A 98 -14.60 6.34 0.07
C GLU A 98 -13.60 5.27 -0.39
N MET A 99 -12.89 5.50 -1.49
CA MET A 99 -11.82 4.59 -1.94
C MET A 99 -10.68 4.52 -0.92
N LEU A 100 -10.23 5.65 -0.40
CA LEU A 100 -9.19 5.69 0.63
C LEU A 100 -9.73 5.22 1.99
N LEU A 101 -10.97 5.56 2.33
CA LEU A 101 -11.63 5.05 3.53
C LEU A 101 -11.73 3.52 3.51
N SER A 102 -12.19 2.94 2.40
CA SER A 102 -12.25 1.49 2.21
C SER A 102 -10.86 0.86 2.28
N GLY A 103 -9.85 1.52 1.68
CA GLY A 103 -8.46 1.10 1.74
C GLY A 103 -7.91 1.06 3.17
N TYR A 104 -8.21 2.07 3.98
CA TYR A 104 -7.87 2.10 5.40
C TYR A 104 -8.47 0.92 6.16
N TYR A 105 -9.78 0.71 6.05
CA TYR A 105 -10.44 -0.38 6.76
C TYR A 105 -10.00 -1.76 6.26
N LEU A 106 -9.79 -1.93 4.95
CA LEU A 106 -9.28 -3.18 4.40
C LEU A 106 -7.87 -3.47 4.91
N LEU A 107 -6.98 -2.48 4.94
CA LEU A 107 -5.62 -2.62 5.46
C LEU A 107 -5.63 -3.02 6.94
N ARG A 108 -6.42 -2.30 7.74
CA ARG A 108 -6.63 -2.59 9.16
C ARG A 108 -7.17 -4.02 9.40
N ALA A 109 -8.16 -4.43 8.62
CA ALA A 109 -8.76 -5.76 8.72
C ALA A 109 -7.79 -6.86 8.27
N ALA A 110 -7.06 -6.66 7.18
CA ALA A 110 -6.08 -7.62 6.67
C ALA A 110 -4.95 -7.88 7.67
N LEU A 111 -4.49 -6.86 8.39
CA LEU A 111 -3.47 -7.01 9.44
C LEU A 111 -3.99 -7.75 10.68
N ARG A 112 -5.30 -7.75 10.93
CA ARG A 112 -5.95 -8.47 12.04
C ARG A 112 -6.46 -9.85 11.64
N GLN A 113 -6.54 -10.14 10.34
CA GLN A 113 -7.08 -11.38 9.81
C GLN A 113 -6.19 -12.58 10.16
N ARG A 114 -6.78 -13.61 10.75
CA ARG A 114 -6.11 -14.87 11.06
C ARG A 114 -6.50 -15.93 10.05
N MET A 115 -5.52 -16.57 9.44
CA MET A 115 -5.77 -17.63 8.46
C MET A 115 -6.04 -18.97 9.16
N PRO A 116 -6.98 -19.79 8.64
CA PRO A 116 -7.26 -21.11 9.19
C PRO A 116 -6.17 -22.11 8.83
N GLU A 117 -6.03 -23.16 9.66
CA GLU A 117 -5.13 -24.29 9.42
C GLU A 117 -5.67 -25.24 8.33
N LYS A 118 -5.73 -24.75 7.07
CA LYS A 118 -6.18 -25.51 5.89
C LYS A 118 -5.17 -25.40 4.78
N ALA A 119 -4.98 -26.47 3.99
CA ALA A 119 -4.05 -26.51 2.87
C ALA A 119 -4.39 -25.48 1.77
N SER A 120 -5.67 -25.12 1.60
CA SER A 120 -6.12 -24.08 0.66
C SER A 120 -5.71 -22.67 1.07
N TYR A 121 -5.15 -22.47 2.26
CA TYR A 121 -4.62 -21.18 2.74
C TYR A 121 -3.12 -21.33 3.04
N PRO A 122 -2.24 -21.28 2.01
CA PRO A 122 -0.83 -21.57 2.18
C PRO A 122 -0.09 -20.50 3.00
N VAL A 123 -0.56 -19.25 2.99
CA VAL A 123 0.05 -18.13 3.73
C VAL A 123 -0.68 -17.97 5.06
N LYS A 124 -0.26 -18.71 6.08
CA LYS A 124 -0.87 -18.71 7.43
C LYS A 124 -0.23 -17.66 8.33
N GLU A 125 1.05 -17.47 8.20
CA GLU A 125 1.81 -16.49 8.97
C GLU A 125 1.36 -15.07 8.65
N GLN A 126 1.39 -14.21 9.65
CA GLN A 126 1.07 -12.80 9.46
C GLN A 126 2.10 -12.13 8.55
N GLY A 127 3.39 -12.30 8.83
CA GLY A 127 4.49 -11.71 8.10
C GLY A 127 4.44 -10.18 8.03
N ASN A 128 5.33 -9.59 7.26
CA ASN A 128 5.43 -8.14 7.09
C ASN A 128 4.53 -7.63 5.95
N LEU A 129 4.23 -6.34 6.01
CA LEU A 129 3.36 -5.64 5.08
C LEU A 129 4.17 -4.86 4.04
N LEU A 130 3.83 -5.01 2.76
CA LEU A 130 4.26 -4.12 1.69
C LEU A 130 3.06 -3.37 1.10
N ILE A 131 3.08 -2.05 1.16
CA ILE A 131 2.12 -1.19 0.45
C ILE A 131 2.83 -0.62 -0.77
N HIS A 132 2.23 -0.75 -1.94
CA HIS A 132 2.84 -0.26 -3.16
C HIS A 132 1.85 0.40 -4.13
N CYS A 133 2.39 1.16 -5.04
CA CYS A 133 1.75 1.58 -6.28
C CYS A 133 2.78 1.44 -7.40
N ARG A 134 2.61 2.09 -8.54
CA ARG A 134 3.59 1.99 -9.64
C ARG A 134 4.97 2.54 -9.26
N GLY A 135 5.02 3.73 -8.66
CA GLY A 135 6.28 4.41 -8.28
C GLY A 135 6.61 4.38 -6.80
N GLY A 136 5.70 3.95 -5.92
CA GLY A 136 5.89 3.98 -4.47
C GLY A 136 6.10 5.40 -3.93
N ARG A 137 5.32 6.41 -4.42
CA ARG A 137 5.54 7.82 -4.07
C ARG A 137 4.27 8.67 -3.91
N SER A 138 3.10 8.22 -4.37
CA SER A 138 1.90 9.04 -4.29
C SER A 138 0.72 8.25 -3.71
N ARG A 139 0.06 7.37 -4.46
CA ARG A 139 -1.11 6.59 -4.01
C ARG A 139 -0.85 5.76 -2.77
N SER A 140 0.24 5.01 -2.75
CA SER A 140 0.66 4.20 -1.59
C SER A 140 1.08 5.06 -0.40
N VAL A 141 1.66 6.23 -0.63
CA VAL A 141 1.99 7.20 0.44
C VAL A 141 0.71 7.75 1.05
N ALA A 142 -0.29 8.15 0.24
CA ALA A 142 -1.55 8.67 0.74
C ALA A 142 -2.31 7.65 1.61
N LEU A 143 -2.38 6.38 1.17
CA LEU A 143 -3.04 5.33 1.94
C LEU A 143 -2.29 5.01 3.24
N LEU A 144 -0.96 4.88 3.19
CA LEU A 144 -0.17 4.60 4.39
C LEU A 144 -0.22 5.76 5.38
N ALA A 145 -0.14 7.01 4.90
CA ALA A 145 -0.25 8.19 5.77
C ALA A 145 -1.62 8.27 6.46
N LEU A 146 -2.71 7.97 5.73
CA LEU A 146 -4.05 7.88 6.30
C LEU A 146 -4.12 6.81 7.40
N PHE A 147 -3.56 5.63 7.14
CA PHE A 147 -3.52 4.54 8.12
C PHE A 147 -2.75 4.94 9.37
N LEU A 148 -1.54 5.49 9.22
CA LEU A 148 -0.72 5.92 10.35
C LEU A 148 -1.39 7.03 11.18
N HIS A 149 -2.00 8.02 10.53
CA HIS A 149 -2.70 9.09 11.21
C HIS A 149 -3.92 8.59 12.02
N LEU A 150 -4.67 7.63 11.49
CA LEU A 150 -5.88 7.13 12.16
C LEU A 150 -5.60 6.10 13.25
N GLU A 151 -4.60 5.24 13.07
CA GLU A 151 -4.26 4.22 14.08
C GLU A 151 -3.36 4.79 15.20
N TYR A 152 -2.53 5.80 14.89
CA TYR A 152 -1.53 6.36 15.83
C TYR A 152 -1.62 7.89 15.92
N PRO A 153 -2.78 8.46 16.31
CA PRO A 153 -2.98 9.92 16.30
C PRO A 153 -2.07 10.66 17.28
N GLN A 154 -1.55 10.00 18.31
CA GLN A 154 -0.59 10.60 19.24
C GLN A 154 0.79 10.80 18.59
N THR A 155 1.20 9.88 17.73
CA THR A 155 2.48 9.95 16.99
C THR A 155 2.33 10.76 15.70
N TYR A 156 1.20 10.65 15.03
CA TYR A 156 0.89 11.33 13.77
C TYR A 156 -0.39 12.17 13.92
N PRO A 157 -0.31 13.34 14.59
CA PRO A 157 -1.49 14.13 14.95
C PRO A 157 -2.27 14.68 13.74
N ASN A 158 -1.63 14.73 12.59
CA ASN A 158 -2.23 15.11 11.32
C ASN A 158 -1.65 14.28 10.17
N LEU A 159 -2.32 14.32 9.01
CA LEU A 159 -1.90 13.56 7.84
C LEU A 159 -0.49 13.94 7.36
N GLN A 160 -0.15 15.26 7.47
CA GLN A 160 1.13 15.77 7.01
C GLN A 160 2.31 15.17 7.78
N SER A 161 2.19 14.99 9.10
CA SER A 161 3.25 14.38 9.93
C SER A 161 3.57 12.94 9.49
N ALA A 162 2.54 12.17 9.10
CA ALA A 162 2.74 10.83 8.55
C ALA A 162 3.35 10.87 7.14
N ILE A 163 2.95 11.83 6.30
CA ILE A 163 3.52 12.02 4.97
C ILE A 163 5.02 12.35 5.07
N ASP A 164 5.40 13.22 5.99
CA ASP A 164 6.80 13.65 6.15
C ASP A 164 7.70 12.50 6.60
N LEU A 165 7.24 11.67 7.55
CA LEU A 165 7.94 10.42 7.89
C LEU A 165 8.14 9.53 6.66
N ILE A 166 7.08 9.32 5.88
CA ILE A 166 7.16 8.44 4.72
C ILE A 166 8.10 9.00 3.65
N ARG A 167 8.08 10.31 3.43
CA ARG A 167 8.99 11.00 2.50
C ARG A 167 10.46 10.77 2.89
N ASP A 168 10.77 10.95 4.18
CA ASP A 168 12.11 10.73 4.71
C ASP A 168 12.53 9.26 4.53
N LYS A 169 11.77 8.31 5.08
CA LYS A 169 12.08 6.87 5.03
C LYS A 169 12.14 6.30 3.62
N ARG A 170 11.36 6.86 2.71
CA ARG A 170 11.31 6.46 1.29
C ARG A 170 12.36 7.17 0.44
N ALA A 171 13.13 8.11 1.01
CA ALA A 171 14.10 8.96 0.33
C ALA A 171 13.46 9.71 -0.87
N LEU A 172 12.26 10.29 -0.67
CA LEU A 172 11.61 11.09 -1.70
C LEU A 172 12.26 12.47 -1.78
N HIS A 173 12.79 12.80 -2.96
CA HIS A 173 13.51 14.05 -3.14
C HIS A 173 12.59 15.26 -2.96
N PRO A 174 13.03 16.36 -2.29
CA PRO A 174 12.22 17.56 -2.07
C PRO A 174 11.60 18.15 -3.34
N ASP A 175 12.30 18.11 -4.49
CA ASP A 175 11.78 18.58 -5.78
C ASP A 175 10.51 17.81 -6.22
N GLU A 176 10.29 16.59 -5.70
CA GLU A 176 9.11 15.76 -6.00
C GLU A 176 7.98 15.93 -4.97
N TRP A 177 8.15 16.68 -3.88
CA TRP A 177 7.18 16.76 -2.79
C TRP A 177 5.83 17.34 -3.20
N HIS A 178 5.80 18.19 -4.21
CA HIS A 178 4.56 18.73 -4.77
C HIS A 178 3.63 17.67 -5.40
N GLU A 179 4.15 16.46 -5.66
CA GLU A 179 3.41 15.33 -6.23
C GLU A 179 3.61 14.00 -5.45
N THR A 180 4.18 14.06 -4.25
CA THR A 180 4.48 12.88 -3.43
C THR A 180 3.98 13.00 -1.99
N PRO A 181 2.67 12.83 -1.76
CA PRO A 181 1.57 12.52 -2.71
C PRO A 181 1.10 13.73 -3.51
N LYS A 182 0.35 13.47 -4.58
CA LYS A 182 -0.34 14.54 -5.32
C LYS A 182 -1.42 15.20 -4.45
N PRO A 183 -1.65 16.52 -4.57
CA PRO A 183 -2.62 17.26 -3.74
C PRO A 183 -4.03 16.65 -3.73
N ALA A 184 -4.52 16.17 -4.88
CA ALA A 184 -5.83 15.52 -4.96
C ALA A 184 -5.95 14.26 -4.09
N LEU A 185 -4.86 13.50 -3.92
CA LEU A 185 -4.82 12.31 -3.06
C LEU A 185 -4.72 12.69 -1.58
N ILE A 186 -4.01 13.78 -1.25
CA ILE A 186 -3.97 14.32 0.11
C ILE A 186 -5.37 14.76 0.51
N HIS A 187 -6.05 15.55 -0.34
CA HIS A 187 -7.41 16.01 -0.08
C HIS A 187 -8.41 14.85 0.12
N ALA A 188 -8.36 13.84 -0.75
CA ALA A 188 -9.22 12.65 -0.60
C ALA A 188 -8.91 11.87 0.70
N ALA A 189 -7.63 11.82 1.13
CA ALA A 189 -7.24 11.20 2.39
C ALA A 189 -7.71 12.00 3.61
N GLU A 190 -7.70 13.33 3.56
CA GLU A 190 -8.25 14.21 4.62
C GLU A 190 -9.76 14.01 4.79
N GLN A 191 -10.48 13.94 3.67
CA GLN A 191 -11.91 13.65 3.69
C GLN A 191 -12.19 12.24 4.25
N ALA A 192 -11.44 11.23 3.83
CA ALA A 192 -11.53 9.87 4.35
C ALA A 192 -11.22 9.81 5.86
N ALA A 193 -10.25 10.58 6.34
CA ALA A 193 -9.94 10.68 7.77
C ALA A 193 -11.11 11.28 8.56
N SER A 194 -11.74 12.32 8.05
CA SER A 194 -12.93 12.93 8.67
C SER A 194 -14.11 11.94 8.74
N MET A 195 -14.35 11.19 7.66
CA MET A 195 -15.39 10.16 7.62
C MET A 195 -15.09 9.02 8.62
N ALA A 196 -13.84 8.55 8.69
CA ALA A 196 -13.45 7.51 9.65
C ALA A 196 -13.66 7.94 11.10
N LYS A 197 -13.27 9.16 11.45
CA LYS A 197 -13.47 9.73 12.80
C LYS A 197 -14.94 9.85 13.16
N HIS A 198 -15.77 10.25 12.20
CA HIS A 198 -17.22 10.31 12.40
C HIS A 198 -17.81 8.92 12.66
N LEU A 199 -17.45 7.91 11.86
CA LEU A 199 -17.89 6.53 12.07
C LEU A 199 -17.43 5.97 13.42
N GLN A 200 -16.20 6.27 13.84
CA GLN A 200 -15.67 5.85 15.14
C GLN A 200 -16.42 6.49 16.32
N SER A 201 -16.84 7.76 16.20
CA SER A 201 -17.61 8.45 17.23
C SER A 201 -19.04 7.92 17.40
N MET A 202 -19.58 7.22 16.42
CA MET A 202 -20.91 6.60 16.45
C MET A 202 -20.89 5.17 17.03
N THR A 203 -19.71 4.59 17.23
CA THR A 203 -19.57 3.24 17.79
C THR A 203 -19.44 3.38 19.32
N PRO A 204 -20.34 2.81 20.12
CA PRO A 204 -20.35 2.93 21.58
C PRO A 204 -19.14 2.26 22.23
#